data_84d47d36292618fc630cd6f123ff9f5b
#
_entry.id   84d47d36292618fc630cd6f123ff9f5b
#
_cell.length_a   1.000
_cell.length_b   1.000
_cell.length_c   1.000
_cell.angle_alpha   90.00
_cell.angle_beta   90.00
_cell.angle_gamma   90.00
#
_symmetry.space_group_name_H-M   'P 1'
#
loop_
_entity.id
_entity.type
_entity.pdbx_description
1 polymer ?
#
loop_
_entity_poly.entity_id
_entity_poly.type
_entity_poly.pdbx_seq_one_letter_code
_entity_poly.pdbx_strand_id
1 'polypeptide(L)'
;MDFTKYISDKNIGIIPGVGKKLSALLAKDSILKVKDIYPYSLAFLCSSYGKSRGELLYSASRGIDYREVEYKKPTHSIGNENTFKYPLNTELEIRREFDDLFEHSYRRLLKDEFISKTVILKIRFSSNETITRSKTL
;
A
#
# COMPACT_ATOMS: atom_id res chain seq x y z
N MET A 1 19.24 22.63 9.96
CA MET A 1 19.79 21.35 9.51
C MET A 1 19.36 21.18 8.05
N ASP A 2 20.31 20.98 7.15
CA ASP A 2 20.01 20.74 5.74
C ASP A 2 19.48 19.30 5.58
N PHE A 3 18.20 19.16 5.26
CA PHE A 3 17.52 17.87 5.13
C PHE A 3 18.17 17.01 4.04
N THR A 4 18.52 17.60 2.91
CA THR A 4 19.13 16.86 1.77
C THR A 4 20.47 16.26 2.17
N LYS A 5 21.28 17.00 2.90
CA LYS A 5 22.55 16.52 3.44
C LYS A 5 22.36 15.38 4.44
N TYR A 6 21.32 15.45 5.27
CA TYR A 6 21.02 14.41 6.27
C TYR A 6 20.61 13.09 5.64
N ILE A 7 19.79 13.10 4.56
CA ILE A 7 19.28 11.88 3.94
C ILE A 7 20.20 11.31 2.85
N SER A 8 21.13 12.10 2.31
CA SER A 8 21.93 11.76 1.13
C SER A 8 22.62 10.39 1.22
N ASP A 9 23.21 10.07 2.36
CA ASP A 9 23.95 8.81 2.60
C ASP A 9 23.06 7.67 3.14
N LYS A 10 21.78 7.93 3.36
CA LYS A 10 20.85 6.89 3.81
C LYS A 10 20.47 5.95 2.67
N ASN A 11 20.12 4.72 3.06
CA ASN A 11 19.58 3.74 2.10
C ASN A 11 18.36 4.31 1.39
N ILE A 12 18.22 4.04 0.09
CA ILE A 12 17.12 4.56 -0.76
C ILE A 12 15.74 4.18 -0.23
N GLY A 13 15.62 3.07 0.47
CA GLY A 13 14.38 2.62 1.12
C GLY A 13 13.87 3.52 2.26
N ILE A 14 14.67 4.55 2.69
CA ILE A 14 14.19 5.55 3.66
C ILE A 14 13.10 6.45 3.06
N ILE A 15 13.04 6.56 1.73
CA ILE A 15 12.03 7.37 1.05
C ILE A 15 10.67 6.67 1.17
N PRO A 16 9.65 7.31 1.77
CA PRO A 16 8.30 6.77 1.80
C PRO A 16 7.79 6.48 0.40
N GLY A 17 7.33 5.24 0.14
CA GLY A 17 6.94 4.77 -1.19
C GLY A 17 8.01 3.93 -1.90
N VAL A 18 9.26 3.92 -1.43
CA VAL A 18 10.31 3.02 -1.90
C VAL A 18 10.31 1.75 -1.06
N GLY A 19 9.42 0.82 -1.38
CA GLY A 19 9.35 -0.49 -0.75
C GLY A 19 10.33 -1.51 -1.36
N LYS A 20 10.31 -2.75 -0.84
CA LYS A 20 11.22 -3.84 -1.25
C LYS A 20 11.32 -4.04 -2.77
N LYS A 21 10.19 -4.02 -3.49
CA LYS A 21 10.16 -4.22 -4.96
C LYS A 21 10.88 -3.09 -5.71
N LEU A 22 10.62 -1.83 -5.32
CA LEU A 22 11.27 -0.69 -5.98
C LEU A 22 12.75 -0.60 -5.60
N SER A 23 13.11 -0.85 -4.33
CA SER A 23 14.51 -0.90 -3.92
C SER A 23 15.31 -1.97 -4.68
N ALA A 24 14.72 -3.15 -4.89
CA ALA A 24 15.36 -4.22 -5.66
C ALA A 24 15.53 -3.85 -7.15
N LEU A 25 14.59 -3.08 -7.72
CA LEU A 25 14.69 -2.57 -9.08
C LEU A 25 15.82 -1.52 -9.20
N LEU A 26 15.87 -0.56 -8.29
CA LEU A 26 16.87 0.48 -8.20
C LEU A 26 18.29 -0.08 -7.98
N ALA A 27 18.41 -1.15 -7.20
CA ALA A 27 19.70 -1.82 -6.96
C ALA A 27 20.32 -2.41 -8.24
N LYS A 28 19.53 -2.80 -9.24
CA LYS A 28 20.05 -3.26 -10.54
C LYS A 28 20.79 -2.16 -11.28
N ASP A 29 20.40 -0.91 -11.06
CA ASP A 29 21.02 0.28 -11.63
C ASP A 29 22.04 0.92 -10.67
N SER A 30 22.49 0.17 -9.66
CA SER A 30 23.44 0.62 -8.63
C SER A 30 22.94 1.80 -7.77
N ILE A 31 21.65 2.04 -7.72
CA ILE A 31 21.00 3.08 -6.90
C ILE A 31 20.64 2.48 -5.54
N LEU A 32 21.52 2.65 -4.55
CA LEU A 32 21.39 2.08 -3.22
C LEU A 32 21.12 3.14 -2.16
N LYS A 33 21.63 4.35 -2.36
CA LYS A 33 21.49 5.49 -1.44
C LYS A 33 20.71 6.62 -2.10
N VAL A 34 20.19 7.52 -1.28
CA VAL A 34 19.42 8.68 -1.76
C VAL A 34 20.24 9.54 -2.70
N LYS A 35 21.53 9.78 -2.41
CA LYS A 35 22.43 10.56 -3.25
C LYS A 35 22.65 9.97 -4.65
N ASP A 36 22.48 8.67 -4.81
CA ASP A 36 22.68 8.01 -6.10
C ASP A 36 21.62 8.44 -7.14
N ILE A 37 20.52 9.05 -6.69
CA ILE A 37 19.49 9.66 -7.55
C ILE A 37 19.93 11.00 -8.14
N TYR A 38 20.83 11.74 -7.49
CA TYR A 38 21.15 13.12 -7.87
C TYR A 38 21.66 13.31 -9.31
N PRO A 39 22.46 12.38 -9.88
CA PRO A 39 22.93 12.49 -11.26
C PRO A 39 21.82 12.37 -12.29
N TYR A 40 20.68 11.79 -11.94
CA TYR A 40 19.62 11.49 -12.90
C TYR A 40 18.63 12.63 -13.04
N SER A 41 18.23 12.91 -14.29
CA SER A 41 17.15 13.86 -14.58
C SER A 41 15.78 13.28 -14.25
N LEU A 42 14.80 14.15 -14.04
CA LEU A 42 13.40 13.74 -13.85
C LEU A 42 12.92 12.90 -15.05
N ALA A 43 13.22 13.34 -16.28
CA ALA A 43 12.82 12.63 -17.49
C ALA A 43 13.36 11.20 -17.53
N PHE A 44 14.64 11.02 -17.19
CA PHE A 44 15.25 9.69 -17.11
C PHE A 44 14.57 8.81 -16.07
N LEU A 45 14.36 9.31 -14.85
CA LEU A 45 13.72 8.54 -13.79
C LEU A 45 12.28 8.15 -14.15
N CYS A 46 11.54 9.04 -14.80
CA CYS A 46 10.18 8.75 -15.27
C CYS A 46 10.15 7.70 -16.38
N SER A 47 11.08 7.75 -17.31
CA SER A 47 11.15 6.75 -18.40
C SER A 47 11.58 5.37 -17.90
N SER A 48 12.51 5.31 -16.92
CA SER A 48 13.05 4.04 -16.41
C SER A 48 12.15 3.35 -15.40
N TYR A 49 11.48 4.12 -14.51
CA TYR A 49 10.73 3.57 -13.39
C TYR A 49 9.21 3.86 -13.43
N GLY A 50 8.76 4.56 -14.47
CA GLY A 50 7.40 5.05 -14.62
C GLY A 50 7.19 6.43 -13.98
N LYS A 51 6.23 7.20 -14.53
CA LYS A 51 6.00 8.61 -14.17
C LYS A 51 5.93 8.84 -12.65
N SER A 52 5.01 8.17 -11.98
CA SER A 52 4.77 8.39 -10.53
C SER A 52 5.98 8.06 -9.67
N ARG A 53 6.73 6.98 -9.98
CA ARG A 53 7.93 6.59 -9.23
C ARG A 53 9.10 7.53 -9.53
N GLY A 54 9.26 7.95 -10.80
CA GLY A 54 10.30 8.90 -11.19
C GLY A 54 10.12 10.24 -10.51
N GLU A 55 8.91 10.77 -10.48
CA GLU A 55 8.57 12.01 -9.77
C GLU A 55 8.83 11.87 -8.25
N LEU A 56 8.41 10.75 -7.65
CA LEU A 56 8.68 10.47 -6.24
C LEU A 56 10.19 10.46 -5.95
N LEU A 57 10.97 9.71 -6.69
CA LEU A 57 12.43 9.57 -6.49
C LEU A 57 13.13 10.91 -6.64
N TYR A 58 12.81 11.64 -7.70
CA TYR A 58 13.41 12.95 -7.98
C TYR A 58 13.12 13.97 -6.88
N SER A 59 11.86 14.11 -6.50
CA SER A 59 11.42 15.12 -5.54
C SER A 59 11.84 14.78 -4.11
N ALA A 60 11.56 13.55 -3.67
CA ALA A 60 11.87 13.15 -2.30
C ALA A 60 13.38 13.12 -2.01
N SER A 61 14.23 12.72 -2.97
CA SER A 61 15.68 12.78 -2.79
C SER A 61 16.20 14.21 -2.57
N ARG A 62 15.50 15.21 -3.07
CA ARG A 62 15.83 16.64 -2.95
C ARG A 62 15.08 17.34 -1.82
N GLY A 63 14.31 16.58 -1.02
CA GLY A 63 13.52 17.14 0.07
C GLY A 63 12.34 18.01 -0.41
N ILE A 64 11.86 17.75 -1.62
CA ILE A 64 10.75 18.47 -2.24
C ILE A 64 9.48 17.63 -2.13
N ASP A 65 8.43 18.19 -1.57
CA ASP A 65 7.09 17.58 -1.57
C ASP A 65 6.06 18.67 -1.84
N TYR A 66 5.47 18.64 -3.04
CA TYR A 66 4.42 19.57 -3.45
C TYR A 66 3.01 19.03 -3.22
N ARG A 67 2.89 17.83 -2.64
CA ARG A 67 1.57 17.22 -2.41
C ARG A 67 0.86 17.98 -1.32
N GLU A 68 -0.39 18.34 -1.57
CA GLU A 68 -1.26 18.89 -0.55
C GLU A 68 -1.65 17.81 0.47
N VAL A 69 -1.96 18.25 1.70
CA VAL A 69 -2.51 17.35 2.72
C VAL A 69 -3.96 17.08 2.40
N GLU A 70 -4.23 15.90 1.84
CA GLU A 70 -5.58 15.43 1.55
C GLU A 70 -6.21 14.87 2.82
N TYR A 71 -7.15 15.58 3.41
CA TYR A 71 -7.90 15.16 4.60
C TYR A 71 -9.23 14.45 4.29
N LYS A 72 -9.73 14.55 3.06
CA LYS A 72 -10.91 13.84 2.57
C LYS A 72 -10.55 13.04 1.33
N LYS A 73 -10.49 11.73 1.47
CA LYS A 73 -10.37 10.82 0.32
C LYS A 73 -11.72 10.16 0.06
N PRO A 74 -12.14 10.02 -1.20
CA PRO A 74 -13.32 9.24 -1.51
C PRO A 74 -13.14 7.80 -1.01
N THR A 75 -14.16 7.25 -0.39
CA THR A 75 -14.18 5.85 0.03
C THR A 75 -14.26 4.97 -1.22
N HIS A 76 -13.26 4.13 -1.45
CA HIS A 76 -13.21 3.20 -2.59
C HIS A 76 -13.59 1.77 -2.22
N SER A 77 -13.59 1.45 -0.94
CA SER A 77 -13.95 0.12 -0.45
C SER A 77 -14.44 0.20 0.99
N ILE A 78 -15.35 -0.69 1.36
CA ILE A 78 -15.80 -0.91 2.72
C ILE A 78 -15.49 -2.35 3.06
N GLY A 79 -14.91 -2.58 4.24
CA GLY A 79 -14.59 -3.92 4.70
C GLY A 79 -14.42 -3.96 6.21
N ASN A 80 -14.53 -5.17 6.75
CA ASN A 80 -14.18 -5.50 8.11
C ASN A 80 -13.20 -6.66 8.13
N GLU A 81 -12.35 -6.69 9.12
CA GLU A 81 -11.37 -7.74 9.34
C GLU A 81 -11.33 -8.04 10.84
N ASN A 82 -11.32 -9.32 11.19
CA ASN A 82 -11.16 -9.76 12.57
C ASN A 82 -9.96 -10.71 12.68
N THR A 83 -9.26 -10.65 13.80
CA THR A 83 -8.14 -11.53 14.10
C THR A 83 -8.43 -12.24 15.41
N PHE A 84 -8.44 -13.57 15.37
CA PHE A 84 -8.79 -14.41 16.48
C PHE A 84 -7.57 -14.73 17.35
N LYS A 85 -7.77 -14.79 18.67
CA LYS A 85 -6.72 -15.23 19.59
C LYS A 85 -6.31 -16.69 19.32
N TYR A 86 -7.28 -17.51 18.94
CA TYR A 86 -7.10 -18.91 18.55
C TYR A 86 -7.72 -19.13 17.18
N PRO A 87 -7.15 -20.05 16.36
CA PRO A 87 -7.71 -20.36 15.05
C PRO A 87 -9.13 -20.90 15.17
N LEU A 88 -10.00 -20.53 14.25
CA LEU A 88 -11.31 -21.16 14.11
C LEU A 88 -11.11 -22.53 13.44
N ASN A 89 -11.66 -23.58 14.06
CA ASN A 89 -11.42 -24.95 13.61
C ASN A 89 -12.67 -25.66 13.10
N THR A 90 -13.85 -25.09 13.32
CA THR A 90 -15.11 -25.68 12.87
C THR A 90 -15.77 -24.84 11.78
N GLU A 91 -16.47 -25.50 10.87
CA GLU A 91 -17.24 -24.82 9.83
C GLU A 91 -18.29 -23.88 10.46
N LEU A 92 -18.89 -24.27 11.55
CA LEU A 92 -19.91 -23.47 12.25
C LEU A 92 -19.34 -22.14 12.79
N GLU A 93 -18.14 -22.18 13.41
CA GLU A 93 -17.47 -20.99 13.90
C GLU A 93 -17.09 -20.05 12.75
N ILE A 94 -16.51 -20.62 11.67
CA ILE A 94 -16.12 -19.85 10.49
C ILE A 94 -17.34 -19.19 9.84
N ARG A 95 -18.45 -19.92 9.73
CA ARG A 95 -19.68 -19.41 9.10
C ARG A 95 -20.31 -18.28 9.93
N ARG A 96 -20.39 -18.43 11.25
CA ARG A 96 -20.89 -17.36 12.14
C ARG A 96 -20.07 -16.08 12.01
N GLU A 97 -18.75 -16.20 12.09
CA GLU A 97 -17.87 -15.04 11.99
C GLU A 97 -17.95 -14.37 10.61
N PHE A 98 -18.09 -15.17 9.56
CA PHE A 98 -18.29 -14.65 8.20
C PHE A 98 -19.62 -13.86 8.12
N ASP A 99 -20.69 -14.39 8.66
CA ASP A 99 -22.00 -13.73 8.65
C ASP A 99 -21.96 -12.41 9.44
N ASP A 100 -21.30 -12.38 10.60
CA ASP A 100 -21.12 -11.18 11.42
C ASP A 100 -20.28 -10.11 10.67
N LEU A 101 -19.16 -10.48 10.06
CA LEU A 101 -18.33 -9.57 9.28
C LEU A 101 -19.05 -9.03 8.04
N PHE A 102 -19.84 -9.90 7.38
CA PHE A 102 -20.67 -9.50 6.24
C PHE A 102 -21.73 -8.50 6.66
N GLU A 103 -22.49 -8.79 7.71
CA GLU A 103 -23.55 -7.91 8.23
C GLU A 103 -23.01 -6.53 8.61
N HIS A 104 -21.88 -6.46 9.31
CA HIS A 104 -21.23 -5.21 9.67
C HIS A 104 -20.79 -4.40 8.42
N SER A 105 -20.22 -5.06 7.42
CA SER A 105 -19.83 -4.42 6.16
C SER A 105 -21.03 -3.93 5.38
N TYR A 106 -22.08 -4.73 5.32
CA TYR A 106 -23.32 -4.42 4.61
C TYR A 106 -24.06 -3.23 5.24
N ARG A 107 -24.17 -3.18 6.57
CA ARG A 107 -24.76 -2.02 7.26
C ARG A 107 -24.01 -0.73 7.01
N ARG A 108 -22.67 -0.77 6.97
CA ARG A 108 -21.85 0.40 6.62
C ARG A 108 -22.09 0.83 5.18
N LEU A 109 -22.19 -0.12 4.26
CA LEU A 109 -22.45 0.14 2.85
C LEU A 109 -23.79 0.85 2.65
N LEU A 110 -24.84 0.38 3.35
CA LEU A 110 -26.14 1.02 3.33
C LEU A 110 -26.14 2.42 3.96
N LYS A 111 -25.47 2.56 5.12
CA LYS A 111 -25.38 3.86 5.83
C LYS A 111 -24.67 4.93 4.99
N ASP A 112 -23.63 4.54 4.28
CA ASP A 112 -22.82 5.44 3.49
C ASP A 112 -23.36 5.58 2.03
N GLU A 113 -24.52 4.97 1.73
CA GLU A 113 -25.21 4.98 0.43
C GLU A 113 -24.33 4.50 -0.73
N PHE A 114 -23.44 3.53 -0.45
CA PHE A 114 -22.56 2.96 -1.47
C PHE A 114 -23.16 1.72 -2.12
N ILE A 115 -22.82 1.54 -3.40
CA ILE A 115 -23.09 0.32 -4.16
C ILE A 115 -21.75 -0.34 -4.49
N SER A 116 -21.59 -1.63 -4.13
CA SER A 116 -20.43 -2.42 -4.50
C SER A 116 -20.77 -3.42 -5.59
N LYS A 117 -19.91 -3.49 -6.61
CA LYS A 117 -19.99 -4.52 -7.66
C LYS A 117 -19.11 -5.72 -7.37
N THR A 118 -18.16 -5.59 -6.45
CA THR A 118 -17.18 -6.65 -6.18
C THR A 118 -17.15 -6.96 -4.69
N VAL A 119 -17.29 -8.23 -4.38
CA VAL A 119 -17.09 -8.77 -3.03
C VAL A 119 -15.75 -9.48 -2.98
N ILE A 120 -14.98 -9.23 -1.91
CA ILE A 120 -13.67 -9.82 -1.70
C ILE A 120 -13.66 -10.51 -0.34
N LEU A 121 -13.33 -11.80 -0.34
CA LEU A 121 -13.08 -12.58 0.88
C LEU A 121 -11.58 -12.83 1.01
N LYS A 122 -11.03 -12.47 2.17
CA LYS A 122 -9.63 -12.71 2.53
C LYS A 122 -9.58 -13.58 3.78
N ILE A 123 -8.86 -14.68 3.71
CA ILE A 123 -8.65 -15.60 4.82
C ILE A 123 -7.17 -15.74 5.07
N ARG A 124 -6.75 -15.57 6.32
CA ARG A 124 -5.39 -15.79 6.78
C ARG A 124 -5.35 -16.98 7.73
N PHE A 125 -4.53 -17.96 7.38
CA PHE A 125 -4.31 -19.16 8.19
C PHE A 125 -3.33 -18.93 9.33
N SER A 126 -3.31 -19.84 10.30
CA SER A 126 -2.32 -19.84 11.39
C SER A 126 -0.88 -19.95 10.91
N SER A 127 -0.66 -20.54 9.73
CA SER A 127 0.64 -20.55 9.02
C SER A 127 1.08 -19.19 8.48
N ASN A 128 0.29 -18.13 8.65
CA ASN A 128 0.45 -16.82 8.02
C ASN A 128 0.21 -16.79 6.49
N GLU A 129 -0.14 -17.92 5.89
CA GLU A 129 -0.60 -17.95 4.51
C GLU A 129 -1.92 -17.21 4.38
N THR A 130 -2.07 -16.47 3.29
CA THR A 130 -3.29 -15.71 3.02
C THR A 130 -3.84 -16.09 1.66
N ILE A 131 -5.12 -16.44 1.63
CA ILE A 131 -5.86 -16.61 0.39
C ILE A 131 -6.88 -15.50 0.22
N THR A 132 -7.09 -15.09 -1.03
CA THR A 132 -8.09 -14.08 -1.40
C THR A 132 -8.95 -14.62 -2.52
N ARG A 133 -10.25 -14.40 -2.42
CA ARG A 133 -11.24 -14.70 -3.46
C ARG A 133 -12.07 -13.46 -3.72
N SER A 134 -12.36 -13.19 -4.97
CA SER A 134 -13.21 -12.06 -5.36
C SER A 134 -14.27 -12.51 -6.35
N LYS A 135 -15.44 -11.92 -6.25
CA LYS A 135 -16.54 -12.07 -7.21
C LYS A 135 -17.08 -10.70 -7.56
N THR A 136 -17.11 -10.42 -8.85
CA THR A 136 -17.75 -9.23 -9.41
C THR A 136 -19.10 -9.64 -10.00
N LEU A 137 -20.14 -8.84 -9.71
CA LEU A 137 -21.52 -9.02 -10.17
C LEU A 137 -21.71 -8.34 -11.52
#